data_77f42239670619a0e9713ec43e09d5b0
#
_entry.id   77f42239670619a0e9713ec43e09d5b0
#
_cell.length_a   1.000
_cell.length_b   1.000
_cell.length_c   1.000
_cell.angle_alpha   90.00
_cell.angle_beta   90.00
_cell.angle_gamma   90.00
#
_symmetry.space_group_name_H-M   'P 1'
#
loop_
_entity.id
_entity.type
_entity.pdbx_description
1 polymer ?
#
loop_
_entity_poly.entity_id
_entity_poly.type
_entity_poly.pdbx_seq_one_letter_code
_entity_poly.pdbx_strand_id
1 'polypeptide(L)'
;MKLLHFILIFLLIALVFTQDDNSMEILSDSLYEQGNRKSIESMMIWKLTEELELEVDQAEKFFPRFRHHRVEIENLRKKQRSLAGSLKLNMKNSKLTSSEVNRIIKETSSLKKKMSDLEEKFLINSVDILNPVQQAKLGVFKHKMMKDLKGKMKNKRYDKGKRKSRNERKRNKRQFWN
;
A
#
# COMPACT_ATOMS: atom_id res chain seq x y z
N MET A 1 3.83 -14.07 35.96
CA MET A 1 3.98 -14.89 34.76
C MET A 1 2.99 -14.56 33.62
N LYS A 2 1.71 -14.28 33.89
CA LYS A 2 0.70 -13.96 32.84
C LYS A 2 0.99 -12.66 32.07
N LEU A 3 1.55 -11.65 32.74
CA LEU A 3 1.89 -10.36 32.10
C LEU A 3 3.04 -10.48 31.07
N LEU A 4 4.03 -11.32 31.36
CA LEU A 4 5.16 -11.59 30.45
C LEU A 4 4.71 -12.30 29.16
N HIS A 5 3.73 -13.21 29.26
CA HIS A 5 3.15 -13.90 28.12
C HIS A 5 2.36 -12.93 27.21
N PHE A 6 1.65 -11.96 27.77
CA PHE A 6 0.95 -10.93 27.01
C PHE A 6 1.92 -10.01 26.27
N ILE A 7 3.04 -9.63 26.90
CA ILE A 7 4.08 -8.80 26.28
C ILE A 7 4.76 -9.56 25.13
N LEU A 8 5.05 -10.85 25.32
CA LEU A 8 5.67 -11.70 24.30
C LEU A 8 4.75 -11.94 23.09
N ILE A 9 3.46 -12.13 23.33
CA ILE A 9 2.44 -12.26 22.28
C ILE A 9 2.29 -10.94 21.52
N PHE A 10 2.31 -9.80 22.24
CA PHE A 10 2.23 -8.48 21.61
C PHE A 10 3.46 -8.18 20.74
N LEU A 11 4.65 -8.60 21.17
CA LEU A 11 5.91 -8.46 20.44
C LEU A 11 5.96 -9.36 19.19
N LEU A 12 5.41 -10.58 19.28
CA LEU A 12 5.27 -11.50 18.14
C LEU A 12 4.25 -10.99 17.12
N ILE A 13 3.14 -10.41 17.56
CA ILE A 13 2.14 -9.78 16.69
C ILE A 13 2.74 -8.54 16.00
N ALA A 14 3.54 -7.73 16.70
CA ALA A 14 4.25 -6.59 16.13
C ALA A 14 5.26 -7.02 15.04
N LEU A 15 5.98 -8.12 15.22
CA LEU A 15 6.93 -8.67 14.25
C LEU A 15 6.24 -9.18 12.97
N VAL A 16 5.05 -9.74 13.06
CA VAL A 16 4.26 -10.17 11.88
C VAL A 16 3.67 -8.98 11.13
N PHE A 17 3.43 -7.85 11.82
CA PHE A 17 2.93 -6.62 11.20
C PHE A 17 4.01 -5.69 10.65
N THR A 18 5.30 -5.89 10.96
CA THR A 18 6.38 -4.99 10.54
C THR A 18 7.05 -5.35 9.22
N GLN A 19 6.63 -6.40 8.53
CA GLN A 19 7.11 -6.67 7.18
C GLN A 19 6.37 -5.79 6.15
N ASP A 20 7.01 -4.71 5.79
CA ASP A 20 7.00 -3.85 4.57
C ASP A 20 5.69 -3.63 3.75
N ASP A 21 4.67 -4.46 3.86
CA ASP A 21 3.40 -4.31 3.12
C ASP A 21 2.46 -3.24 3.72
N ASN A 22 2.58 -2.93 5.02
CA ASN A 22 1.72 -1.93 5.67
C ASN A 22 1.97 -0.50 5.17
N SER A 23 3.18 -0.20 4.71
CA SER A 23 3.48 1.12 4.13
C SER A 23 2.78 1.33 2.78
N MET A 24 2.50 0.27 2.04
CA MET A 24 1.73 0.33 0.80
C MET A 24 0.25 0.61 1.09
N GLU A 25 -0.30 -0.05 2.09
CA GLU A 25 -1.70 0.05 2.46
C GLU A 25 -2.05 1.46 2.99
N ILE A 26 -1.23 1.99 3.91
CA ILE A 26 -1.40 3.36 4.45
C ILE A 26 -1.23 4.43 3.36
N LEU A 27 -0.27 4.24 2.44
CA LEU A 27 -0.07 5.16 1.32
C LEU A 27 -1.20 5.08 0.30
N SER A 28 -1.67 3.87 -0.02
CA SER A 28 -2.80 3.70 -0.93
C SER A 28 -4.07 4.30 -0.34
N ASP A 29 -4.36 4.08 0.94
CA ASP A 29 -5.53 4.66 1.60
C ASP A 29 -5.50 6.19 1.62
N SER A 30 -4.36 6.79 1.95
CA SER A 30 -4.23 8.26 1.96
C SER A 30 -4.34 8.88 0.56
N LEU A 31 -3.95 8.16 -0.48
CA LEU A 31 -4.08 8.59 -1.88
C LEU A 31 -5.48 8.29 -2.44
N TYR A 32 -6.12 7.21 -1.98
CA TYR A 32 -7.46 6.81 -2.40
C TYR A 32 -8.58 7.64 -1.75
N GLU A 33 -8.42 8.08 -0.51
CA GLU A 33 -9.38 8.95 0.18
C GLU A 33 -9.52 10.34 -0.46
N GLN A 34 -8.52 10.79 -1.23
CA GLN A 34 -8.53 12.13 -1.85
C GLN A 34 -9.17 12.17 -3.26
N GLY A 35 -10.05 11.25 -3.63
CA GLY A 35 -10.82 11.31 -4.89
C GLY A 35 -9.99 11.03 -6.16
N ASN A 36 -8.76 10.56 -6.04
CA ASN A 36 -7.76 10.55 -7.11
C ASN A 36 -7.45 9.16 -7.69
N ARG A 37 -8.38 8.20 -7.58
CA ARG A 37 -8.17 6.82 -8.09
C ARG A 37 -7.84 6.80 -9.58
N LYS A 38 -8.57 7.57 -10.40
CA LYS A 38 -8.34 7.68 -11.85
C LYS A 38 -6.97 8.27 -12.15
N SER A 39 -6.56 9.30 -11.42
CA SER A 39 -5.24 9.93 -11.59
C SER A 39 -4.09 8.99 -11.22
N ILE A 40 -4.24 8.19 -10.16
CA ILE A 40 -3.24 7.19 -9.77
C ILE A 40 -3.16 6.09 -10.82
N GLU A 41 -4.29 5.64 -11.34
CA GLU A 41 -4.32 4.63 -12.40
C GLU A 41 -3.64 5.13 -13.67
N SER A 42 -3.98 6.34 -14.12
CA SER A 42 -3.35 6.96 -15.29
C SER A 42 -1.83 7.12 -15.10
N MET A 43 -1.40 7.55 -13.91
CA MET A 43 0.02 7.65 -13.57
C MET A 43 0.72 6.29 -13.58
N MET A 44 0.07 5.22 -13.08
CA MET A 44 0.63 3.87 -13.11
C MET A 44 0.75 3.35 -14.54
N ILE A 45 -0.29 3.55 -15.38
CA ILE A 45 -0.29 3.14 -16.79
C ILE A 45 0.85 3.85 -17.52
N TRP A 46 0.96 5.17 -17.38
CA TRP A 46 2.03 5.95 -17.99
C TRP A 46 3.42 5.47 -17.55
N LYS A 47 3.64 5.29 -16.23
CA LYS A 47 4.92 4.79 -15.73
C LYS A 47 5.23 3.36 -16.17
N LEU A 48 4.24 2.48 -16.27
CA LEU A 48 4.45 1.12 -16.78
C LEU A 48 4.82 1.14 -18.25
N THR A 49 4.16 1.97 -19.07
CA THR A 49 4.49 2.13 -20.48
C THR A 49 5.93 2.59 -20.66
N GLU A 50 6.34 3.62 -19.90
CA GLU A 50 7.70 4.17 -19.92
C GLU A 50 8.75 3.15 -19.43
N GLU A 51 8.51 2.50 -18.29
CA GLU A 51 9.47 1.58 -17.65
C GLU A 51 9.65 0.28 -18.45
N LEU A 52 8.56 -0.25 -18.99
CA LEU A 52 8.58 -1.49 -19.77
C LEU A 52 8.89 -1.25 -21.25
N GLU A 53 8.87 0.02 -21.71
CA GLU A 53 9.07 0.36 -23.13
C GLU A 53 8.12 -0.46 -24.02
N LEU A 54 6.82 -0.47 -23.65
CA LEU A 54 5.81 -1.29 -24.32
C LEU A 54 5.52 -0.75 -25.71
N GLU A 55 5.55 -1.64 -26.70
CA GLU A 55 5.00 -1.38 -28.03
C GLU A 55 3.46 -1.31 -27.98
N VAL A 56 2.85 -0.69 -29.00
CA VAL A 56 1.39 -0.48 -29.03
C VAL A 56 0.63 -1.79 -28.86
N ASP A 57 0.99 -2.81 -29.65
CA ASP A 57 0.36 -4.13 -29.61
C ASP A 57 0.51 -4.83 -28.23
N GLN A 58 1.67 -4.63 -27.60
CA GLN A 58 1.90 -5.14 -26.23
C GLN A 58 1.02 -4.41 -25.23
N ALA A 59 0.95 -3.08 -25.33
CA ALA A 59 0.15 -2.24 -24.45
C ALA A 59 -1.35 -2.58 -24.52
N GLU A 60 -1.89 -2.78 -25.73
CA GLU A 60 -3.28 -3.18 -25.97
C GLU A 60 -3.65 -4.51 -25.28
N LYS A 61 -2.73 -5.47 -25.25
CA LYS A 61 -2.94 -6.78 -24.61
C LYS A 61 -2.64 -6.74 -23.10
N PHE A 62 -1.62 -5.98 -22.71
CA PHE A 62 -1.13 -5.94 -21.34
C PHE A 62 -2.06 -5.18 -20.39
N PHE A 63 -2.51 -3.96 -20.76
CA PHE A 63 -3.27 -3.12 -19.84
C PHE A 63 -4.64 -3.66 -19.43
N PRO A 64 -5.43 -4.34 -20.25
CA PRO A 64 -6.65 -5.01 -19.79
C PRO A 64 -6.36 -6.06 -18.71
N ARG A 65 -5.32 -6.88 -18.88
CA ARG A 65 -4.90 -7.89 -17.89
C ARG A 65 -4.40 -7.25 -16.61
N PHE A 66 -3.61 -6.19 -16.72
CA PHE A 66 -3.12 -5.43 -15.57
C PHE A 66 -4.27 -4.81 -14.76
N ARG A 67 -5.27 -4.21 -15.43
CA ARG A 67 -6.46 -3.68 -14.75
C ARG A 67 -7.24 -4.77 -14.04
N HIS A 68 -7.47 -5.91 -14.68
CA HIS A 68 -8.15 -7.04 -14.07
C HIS A 68 -7.42 -7.52 -12.82
N HIS A 69 -6.13 -7.78 -12.93
CA HIS A 69 -5.27 -8.16 -11.80
C HIS A 69 -5.36 -7.13 -10.65
N ARG A 70 -5.30 -5.84 -10.95
CA ARG A 70 -5.45 -4.79 -9.93
C ARG A 70 -6.78 -4.84 -9.20
N VAL A 71 -7.87 -5.06 -9.91
CA VAL A 71 -9.21 -5.20 -9.29
C VAL A 71 -9.25 -6.39 -8.33
N GLU A 72 -8.68 -7.52 -8.71
CA GLU A 72 -8.63 -8.71 -7.85
C GLU A 72 -7.82 -8.43 -6.57
N ILE A 73 -6.62 -7.86 -6.69
CA ILE A 73 -5.78 -7.46 -5.54
C ILE A 73 -6.51 -6.46 -4.65
N GLU A 74 -7.16 -5.44 -5.23
CA GLU A 74 -7.91 -4.44 -4.45
C GLU A 74 -9.09 -5.05 -3.69
N ASN A 75 -9.77 -6.03 -4.24
CA ASN A 75 -10.85 -6.73 -3.55
C ASN A 75 -10.33 -7.53 -2.35
N LEU A 76 -9.16 -8.17 -2.46
CA LEU A 76 -8.53 -8.86 -1.32
C LEU A 76 -8.07 -7.86 -0.25
N ARG A 77 -7.51 -6.71 -0.65
CA ARG A 77 -7.13 -5.63 0.28
C ARG A 77 -8.33 -5.05 1.01
N LYS A 78 -9.46 -4.85 0.34
CA LYS A 78 -10.70 -4.40 1.00
C LYS A 78 -11.14 -5.38 2.09
N LYS A 79 -11.09 -6.69 1.82
CA LYS A 79 -11.38 -7.72 2.82
C LYS A 79 -10.41 -7.64 4.01
N GLN A 80 -9.11 -7.47 3.75
CA GLN A 80 -8.10 -7.34 4.78
C GLN A 80 -8.35 -6.09 5.65
N ARG A 81 -8.67 -4.93 5.05
CA ARG A 81 -9.02 -3.70 5.78
C ARG A 81 -10.27 -3.88 6.64
N SER A 82 -11.29 -4.56 6.13
CA SER A 82 -12.51 -4.88 6.90
C SER A 82 -12.20 -5.70 8.14
N LEU A 83 -11.34 -6.73 8.02
CA LEU A 83 -10.90 -7.53 9.17
C LEU A 83 -10.13 -6.70 10.19
N ALA A 84 -9.21 -5.84 9.73
CA ALA A 84 -8.45 -4.94 10.61
C ALA A 84 -9.38 -3.94 11.31
N GLY A 85 -10.40 -3.43 10.62
CA GLY A 85 -11.43 -2.54 11.16
C GLY A 85 -12.25 -3.22 12.26
N SER A 86 -12.71 -4.45 12.02
CA SER A 86 -13.43 -5.26 13.00
C SER A 86 -12.59 -5.54 14.24
N LEU A 87 -11.31 -5.91 14.06
CA LEU A 87 -10.38 -6.13 15.14
C LEU A 87 -10.24 -4.86 16.01
N LYS A 88 -10.01 -3.71 15.38
CA LYS A 88 -9.87 -2.41 16.06
C LYS A 88 -11.14 -2.03 16.84
N LEU A 89 -12.31 -2.31 16.29
CA LEU A 89 -13.60 -2.06 16.97
C LEU A 89 -13.76 -2.96 18.19
N ASN A 90 -13.48 -4.26 18.05
CA ASN A 90 -13.60 -5.23 19.13
C ASN A 90 -12.59 -4.98 20.25
N MET A 91 -11.37 -4.48 19.91
CA MET A 91 -10.41 -3.99 20.91
C MET A 91 -10.98 -2.86 21.75
N LYS A 92 -11.63 -1.86 21.12
CA LYS A 92 -12.22 -0.72 21.83
C LYS A 92 -13.36 -1.13 22.75
N ASN A 93 -14.13 -2.14 22.36
CA ASN A 93 -15.30 -2.61 23.10
C ASN A 93 -14.98 -3.71 24.14
N SER A 94 -13.71 -4.04 24.34
CA SER A 94 -13.24 -5.12 25.25
C SER A 94 -13.92 -6.47 24.98
N LYS A 95 -14.32 -6.74 23.74
CA LYS A 95 -15.03 -7.96 23.30
C LYS A 95 -14.13 -8.98 22.60
N LEU A 96 -12.81 -8.86 22.75
CA LEU A 96 -11.86 -9.76 22.09
C LEU A 96 -11.71 -11.07 22.85
N THR A 97 -11.95 -12.17 22.12
CA THR A 97 -11.59 -13.51 22.59
C THR A 97 -10.33 -14.00 21.85
N SER A 98 -9.54 -14.87 22.49
CA SER A 98 -8.37 -15.50 21.85
C SER A 98 -8.76 -16.26 20.58
N SER A 99 -9.93 -16.86 20.54
CA SER A 99 -10.45 -17.57 19.36
C SER A 99 -10.67 -16.61 18.18
N GLU A 100 -11.27 -15.45 18.43
CA GLU A 100 -11.52 -14.45 17.41
C GLU A 100 -10.23 -13.83 16.88
N VAL A 101 -9.27 -13.53 17.74
CA VAL A 101 -7.94 -13.05 17.35
C VAL A 101 -7.25 -14.07 16.45
N ASN A 102 -7.23 -15.34 16.84
CA ASN A 102 -6.64 -16.42 16.04
C ASN A 102 -7.33 -16.60 14.69
N ARG A 103 -8.66 -16.46 14.62
CA ARG A 103 -9.42 -16.49 13.38
C ARG A 103 -8.98 -15.37 12.44
N ILE A 104 -8.92 -14.13 12.94
CA ILE A 104 -8.54 -12.95 12.15
C ILE A 104 -7.10 -13.08 11.66
N ILE A 105 -6.16 -13.57 12.47
CA ILE A 105 -4.77 -13.80 12.06
C ILE A 105 -4.71 -14.82 10.92
N LYS A 106 -5.40 -15.96 11.04
CA LYS A 106 -5.43 -17.00 9.99
C LYS A 106 -6.05 -16.47 8.69
N GLU A 107 -7.14 -15.74 8.80
CA GLU A 107 -7.83 -15.16 7.64
C GLU A 107 -6.98 -14.10 6.95
N THR A 108 -6.33 -13.21 7.70
CA THR A 108 -5.39 -12.21 7.19
C THR A 108 -4.21 -12.87 6.48
N SER A 109 -3.63 -13.93 7.05
CA SER A 109 -2.53 -14.70 6.44
C SER A 109 -2.98 -15.38 5.15
N SER A 110 -4.18 -15.95 5.12
CA SER A 110 -4.77 -16.53 3.91
C SER A 110 -4.96 -15.49 2.80
N LEU A 111 -5.45 -14.30 3.14
CA LEU A 111 -5.60 -13.21 2.16
C LEU A 111 -4.25 -12.74 1.62
N LYS A 112 -3.23 -12.61 2.48
CA LYS A 112 -1.86 -12.29 2.04
C LYS A 112 -1.30 -13.32 1.07
N LYS A 113 -1.47 -14.62 1.38
CA LYS A 113 -1.07 -15.71 0.48
C LYS A 113 -1.77 -15.59 -0.87
N LYS A 114 -3.09 -15.41 -0.89
CA LYS A 114 -3.86 -15.25 -2.14
C LYS A 114 -3.37 -14.05 -2.97
N MET A 115 -3.03 -12.93 -2.34
CA MET A 115 -2.47 -11.78 -3.05
C MET A 115 -1.11 -12.10 -3.66
N SER A 116 -0.24 -12.80 -2.92
CA SER A 116 1.07 -13.23 -3.43
C SER A 116 0.93 -14.19 -4.61
N ASP A 117 0.04 -15.18 -4.50
CA ASP A 117 -0.23 -16.16 -5.57
C ASP A 117 -0.77 -15.47 -6.85
N LEU A 118 -1.63 -14.44 -6.69
CA LEU A 118 -2.13 -13.64 -7.82
C LEU A 118 -1.03 -12.81 -8.46
N GLU A 119 -0.15 -12.19 -7.68
CA GLU A 119 0.99 -11.41 -8.18
C GLU A 119 1.96 -12.31 -8.95
N GLU A 120 2.32 -13.46 -8.39
CA GLU A 120 3.16 -14.45 -9.04
C GLU A 120 2.54 -14.94 -10.37
N LYS A 121 1.27 -15.35 -10.33
CA LYS A 121 0.54 -15.80 -11.53
C LYS A 121 0.48 -14.71 -12.60
N PHE A 122 0.28 -13.45 -12.22
CA PHE A 122 0.27 -12.33 -13.16
C PHE A 122 1.63 -12.15 -13.84
N LEU A 123 2.72 -12.21 -13.06
CA LEU A 123 4.09 -12.09 -13.59
C LEU A 123 4.42 -13.24 -14.55
N ILE A 124 4.13 -14.49 -14.14
CA ILE A 124 4.40 -15.67 -14.96
C ILE A 124 3.59 -15.63 -16.26
N ASN A 125 2.29 -15.36 -16.18
CA ASN A 125 1.41 -15.32 -17.34
C ASN A 125 1.64 -14.11 -18.27
N SER A 126 2.50 -13.16 -17.89
CA SER A 126 2.85 -12.03 -18.75
C SER A 126 3.88 -12.39 -19.83
N VAL A 127 4.46 -13.61 -19.80
CA VAL A 127 5.47 -14.09 -20.75
C VAL A 127 4.96 -14.16 -22.20
N ASP A 128 3.65 -14.29 -22.40
CA ASP A 128 3.02 -14.30 -23.73
C ASP A 128 2.92 -12.91 -24.38
N ILE A 129 3.16 -11.83 -23.62
CA ILE A 129 3.10 -10.45 -24.08
C ILE A 129 4.46 -9.76 -23.93
N LEU A 130 5.15 -10.04 -22.83
CA LEU A 130 6.38 -9.34 -22.45
C LEU A 130 7.60 -10.21 -22.72
N ASN A 131 8.67 -9.60 -23.22
CA ASN A 131 9.96 -10.26 -23.28
C ASN A 131 10.57 -10.44 -21.87
N PRO A 132 11.61 -11.28 -21.69
CA PRO A 132 12.18 -11.56 -20.36
C PRO A 132 12.67 -10.32 -19.60
N VAL A 133 13.19 -9.31 -20.31
CA VAL A 133 13.67 -8.07 -19.71
C VAL A 133 12.49 -7.23 -19.21
N GLN A 134 11.44 -7.10 -20.00
CA GLN A 134 10.21 -6.41 -19.61
C GLN A 134 9.53 -7.10 -18.43
N GLN A 135 9.50 -8.43 -18.43
CA GLN A 135 8.95 -9.23 -17.33
C GLN A 135 9.74 -9.00 -16.02
N ALA A 136 11.07 -8.97 -16.09
CA ALA A 136 11.92 -8.64 -14.93
C ALA A 136 11.67 -7.20 -14.44
N LYS A 137 11.59 -6.23 -15.35
CA LYS A 137 11.24 -4.82 -15.03
C LYS A 137 9.86 -4.76 -14.34
N LEU A 138 8.85 -5.49 -14.82
CA LEU A 138 7.52 -5.58 -14.21
C LEU A 138 7.59 -6.12 -12.77
N GLY A 139 8.39 -7.16 -12.53
CA GLY A 139 8.57 -7.74 -11.19
C GLY A 139 9.11 -6.74 -10.15
N VAL A 140 10.02 -5.85 -10.55
CA VAL A 140 10.59 -4.83 -9.65
C VAL A 140 9.81 -3.51 -9.65
N PHE A 141 8.90 -3.32 -10.61
CA PHE A 141 8.14 -2.07 -10.79
C PHE A 141 7.39 -1.64 -9.53
N LYS A 142 6.69 -2.57 -8.89
CA LYS A 142 5.93 -2.32 -7.64
C LYS A 142 6.84 -1.70 -6.58
N HIS A 143 8.00 -2.30 -6.34
CA HIS A 143 8.96 -1.80 -5.34
C HIS A 143 9.52 -0.41 -5.71
N LYS A 144 9.91 -0.21 -6.97
CA LYS A 144 10.41 1.07 -7.49
C LYS A 144 9.36 2.17 -7.34
N MET A 145 8.13 1.92 -7.77
CA MET A 145 7.03 2.86 -7.66
C MET A 145 6.73 3.26 -6.22
N MET A 146 6.77 2.29 -5.29
CA MET A 146 6.56 2.58 -3.86
C MET A 146 7.65 3.45 -3.27
N LYS A 147 8.91 3.21 -3.63
CA LYS A 147 10.04 4.06 -3.24
C LYS A 147 9.86 5.50 -3.72
N ASP A 148 9.43 5.68 -4.97
CA ASP A 148 9.18 6.99 -5.57
C ASP A 148 8.03 7.74 -4.87
N LEU A 149 6.93 7.03 -4.59
CA LEU A 149 5.78 7.61 -3.88
C LEU A 149 6.14 8.03 -2.47
N LYS A 150 6.86 7.19 -1.72
CA LYS A 150 7.38 7.53 -0.38
C LYS A 150 8.28 8.77 -0.42
N GLY A 151 9.16 8.84 -1.41
CA GLY A 151 10.03 10.01 -1.61
C GLY A 151 9.25 11.29 -1.86
N LYS A 152 8.28 11.27 -2.76
CA LYS A 152 7.41 12.43 -3.07
C LYS A 152 6.59 12.87 -1.86
N MET A 153 6.05 11.94 -1.08
CA MET A 153 5.28 12.28 0.14
C MET A 153 6.17 12.89 1.23
N LYS A 154 7.39 12.38 1.43
CA LYS A 154 8.36 12.95 2.36
C LYS A 154 8.69 14.40 1.98
N ASN A 155 8.95 14.66 0.71
CA ASN A 155 9.26 15.99 0.21
C ASN A 155 8.06 16.94 0.38
N LYS A 156 6.84 16.50 0.07
CA LYS A 156 5.60 17.30 0.26
C LYS A 156 5.35 17.65 1.74
N ARG A 157 5.63 16.73 2.67
CA ARG A 157 5.54 17.00 4.11
C ARG A 157 6.59 18.00 4.56
N TYR A 158 7.82 17.87 4.08
CA TYR A 158 8.92 18.80 4.38
C TYR A 158 8.59 20.22 3.89
N ASP A 159 8.11 20.37 2.65
CA ASP A 159 7.71 21.67 2.09
C ASP A 159 6.54 22.29 2.85
N LYS A 160 5.54 21.48 3.24
CA LYS A 160 4.40 21.96 4.05
C LYS A 160 4.85 22.45 5.43
N GLY A 161 5.76 21.75 6.10
CA GLY A 161 6.37 22.15 7.36
C GLY A 161 7.14 23.47 7.23
N LYS A 162 7.96 23.60 6.18
CA LYS A 162 8.74 24.81 5.90
C LYS A 162 7.85 26.02 5.60
N ARG A 163 6.75 25.84 4.86
CA ARG A 163 5.75 26.90 4.60
C ARG A 163 5.04 27.33 5.89
N LYS A 164 4.65 26.38 6.76
CA LYS A 164 4.01 26.68 8.05
C LYS A 164 4.94 27.50 8.95
N SER A 165 6.18 27.06 9.14
CA SER A 165 7.20 27.77 9.93
C SER A 165 7.48 29.18 9.39
N ARG A 166 7.55 29.36 8.06
CA ARG A 166 7.73 30.68 7.42
C ARG A 166 6.56 31.62 7.69
N ASN A 167 5.33 31.10 7.64
CA ASN A 167 4.12 31.90 7.91
C ASN A 167 4.00 32.29 9.39
N GLU A 168 4.35 31.38 10.31
CA GLU A 168 4.40 31.67 11.75
C GLU A 168 5.43 32.76 12.07
N ARG A 169 6.63 32.70 11.48
CA ARG A 169 7.65 33.77 11.63
C ARG A 169 7.16 35.12 11.13
N LYS A 170 6.43 35.14 9.98
CA LYS A 170 5.84 36.39 9.46
C LYS A 170 4.75 36.94 10.37
N ARG A 171 3.92 36.06 10.96
CA ARG A 171 2.85 36.46 11.89
C ARG A 171 3.43 37.06 13.18
N ASN A 172 4.42 36.38 13.76
CA ASN A 172 5.09 36.88 14.98
C ASN A 172 5.82 38.19 14.76
N LYS A 173 6.44 38.39 13.57
CA LYS A 173 7.07 39.66 13.23
C LYS A 173 6.07 40.83 13.11
N ARG A 174 4.85 40.57 12.61
CA ARG A 174 3.77 41.60 12.55
C ARG A 174 3.22 41.94 13.91
N GLN A 175 3.13 40.99 14.85
CA GLN A 175 2.68 41.27 16.23
C GLN A 175 3.70 42.01 17.06
N PHE A 176 4.99 42.00 16.70
CA PHE A 176 6.04 42.69 17.41
C PHE A 176 6.13 44.18 17.02
N TRP A 177 5.56 44.59 15.87
CA TRP A 177 5.61 45.96 15.36
C TRP A 177 4.28 46.72 15.51
N ASN A 178 3.27 46.16 16.15
CA ASN A 178 2.04 46.80 16.60
C ASN A 178 1.99 46.88 18.13
#